data_139a1acb47fe6fffe437dd3959cf057b
#
_entry.id   139a1acb47fe6fffe437dd3959cf057b
#
_cell.length_a   1.000
_cell.length_b   1.000
_cell.length_c   1.000
_cell.angle_alpha   90.00
_cell.angle_beta   90.00
_cell.angle_gamma   90.00
#
_symmetry.space_group_name_H-M   'P 1'
#
loop_
_entity.id
_entity.type
_entity.pdbx_description
1 polymer ?
#
loop_
_entity_poly.entity_id
_entity_poly.type
_entity_poly.pdbx_seq_one_letter_code
_entity_poly.pdbx_strand_id
1 'polypeptide(L)'
;MNILTVNLILSTVIFAIVAKLYLIPALPRLELRTVVLPILLLHAMRHLGLMFLAPGAVFPGIPAQFAYPAAFGDLITAVLALIAIVAVVRNSNLARPLVGLFNVVGALDLIDAIALATIYDAAPHMGPAYWIPAFWVPALLVTHYVVFVLLGKRWTGPMCASEQLIVHACNDAYEAISSP
;
A
#
# COMPACT_ATOMS: atom_id res chain seq x y z
N MET A 1 -0.73 19.41 -22.02
CA MET A 1 -0.43 18.34 -21.03
C MET A 1 0.07 19.04 -19.77
N ASN A 2 -0.57 18.81 -18.63
CA ASN A 2 -0.18 19.46 -17.36
C ASN A 2 1.13 18.84 -16.84
N ILE A 3 2.02 19.65 -16.22
CA ILE A 3 3.30 19.19 -15.64
C ILE A 3 3.06 18.09 -14.59
N LEU A 4 1.97 18.19 -13.82
CA LEU A 4 1.58 17.15 -12.87
C LEU A 4 1.38 15.79 -13.56
N THR A 5 0.68 15.77 -14.69
CA THR A 5 0.45 14.53 -15.47
C THR A 5 1.76 13.92 -15.95
N VAL A 6 2.70 14.76 -16.40
CA VAL A 6 4.04 14.28 -16.82
C VAL A 6 4.77 13.66 -15.64
N ASN A 7 4.83 14.34 -14.50
CA ASN A 7 5.49 13.84 -13.29
C ASN A 7 4.84 12.54 -12.80
N LEU A 8 3.50 12.48 -12.75
CA LEU A 8 2.75 11.28 -12.34
C LEU A 8 3.11 10.08 -13.22
N ILE A 9 3.09 10.26 -14.55
CA ILE A 9 3.40 9.17 -15.50
C ILE A 9 4.86 8.73 -15.35
N LEU A 10 5.81 9.66 -15.40
CA LEU A 10 7.24 9.32 -15.33
C LEU A 10 7.58 8.65 -13.99
N SER A 11 7.11 9.19 -12.88
CA SER A 11 7.34 8.58 -11.56
C SER A 11 6.71 7.19 -11.46
N THR A 12 5.50 6.99 -12.00
CA THR A 12 4.85 5.66 -12.02
C THR A 12 5.66 4.67 -12.85
N VAL A 13 6.17 5.08 -14.02
CA VAL A 13 7.04 4.23 -14.87
C VAL A 13 8.32 3.85 -14.11
N ILE A 14 8.97 4.82 -13.46
CA ILE A 14 10.20 4.57 -12.68
C ILE A 14 9.93 3.57 -11.55
N PHE A 15 8.89 3.79 -10.74
CA PHE A 15 8.53 2.86 -9.66
C PHE A 15 8.13 1.48 -10.18
N ALA A 16 7.43 1.41 -11.32
CA ALA A 16 7.08 0.14 -11.97
C ALA A 16 8.34 -0.62 -12.46
N ILE A 17 9.33 0.09 -13.01
CA ILE A 17 10.62 -0.49 -13.40
C ILE A 17 11.34 -1.03 -12.16
N VAL A 18 11.42 -0.25 -11.07
CA VAL A 18 12.04 -0.69 -9.81
C VAL A 18 11.34 -1.93 -9.27
N ALA A 19 10.01 -1.93 -9.22
CA ALA A 19 9.24 -3.09 -8.78
C ALA A 19 9.50 -4.32 -9.67
N LYS A 20 9.53 -4.15 -10.99
CA LYS A 20 9.79 -5.22 -11.95
C LYS A 20 11.20 -5.80 -11.84
N LEU A 21 12.20 -4.96 -11.62
CA LEU A 21 13.60 -5.40 -11.58
C LEU A 21 14.01 -6.01 -10.24
N TYR A 22 13.50 -5.49 -9.13
CA TYR A 22 13.95 -5.86 -7.78
C TYR A 22 12.89 -6.58 -6.97
N LEU A 23 11.66 -6.04 -6.91
CA LEU A 23 10.64 -6.55 -6.00
C LEU A 23 9.99 -7.84 -6.54
N ILE A 24 9.48 -7.81 -7.78
CA ILE A 24 8.74 -8.95 -8.36
C ILE A 24 9.60 -10.23 -8.44
N PRO A 25 10.88 -10.18 -8.86
CA PRO A 25 11.76 -11.37 -8.84
C PRO A 25 12.09 -11.87 -7.44
N ALA A 26 12.10 -11.00 -6.44
CA ALA A 26 12.34 -11.36 -5.05
C ALA A 26 11.13 -12.00 -4.36
N LEU A 27 9.90 -11.71 -4.81
CA LEU A 27 8.66 -12.21 -4.19
C LEU A 27 8.63 -13.73 -3.95
N PRO A 28 9.11 -14.61 -4.86
CA PRO A 28 9.09 -16.05 -4.63
C PRO A 28 9.95 -16.52 -3.45
N ARG A 29 10.96 -15.72 -3.09
CA ARG A 29 11.95 -16.05 -2.05
C ARG A 29 11.65 -15.39 -0.69
N LEU A 30 10.75 -14.41 -0.67
CA LEU A 30 10.41 -13.65 0.53
C LEU A 30 9.14 -14.22 1.17
N GLU A 31 9.09 -14.20 2.48
CA GLU A 31 7.87 -14.47 3.22
C GLU A 31 6.83 -13.38 2.92
N LEU A 32 5.56 -13.78 2.81
CA LEU A 32 4.46 -12.88 2.53
C LEU A 32 4.41 -11.70 3.50
N ARG A 33 4.62 -11.97 4.80
CA ARG A 33 4.64 -10.97 5.86
C ARG A 33 5.75 -9.94 5.65
N THR A 34 6.95 -10.38 5.26
CA THR A 34 8.11 -9.51 5.00
C THR A 34 7.87 -8.52 3.87
N VAL A 35 7.00 -8.86 2.91
CA VAL A 35 6.64 -7.96 1.80
C VAL A 35 5.45 -7.08 2.15
N VAL A 36 4.41 -7.66 2.77
CA VAL A 36 3.15 -6.95 3.02
C VAL A 36 3.30 -5.88 4.12
N LEU A 37 4.04 -6.16 5.20
CA LEU A 37 4.19 -5.20 6.31
C LEU A 37 4.83 -3.88 5.90
N PRO A 38 5.98 -3.84 5.18
CA PRO A 38 6.55 -2.57 4.71
C PRO A 38 5.59 -1.78 3.81
N ILE A 39 4.82 -2.48 2.96
CA ILE A 39 3.82 -1.83 2.11
C ILE A 39 2.70 -1.22 2.98
N LEU A 40 2.16 -1.95 3.94
CA LEU A 40 1.14 -1.42 4.84
C LEU A 40 1.64 -0.23 5.66
N LEU A 41 2.89 -0.28 6.14
CA LEU A 41 3.53 0.84 6.85
C LEU A 41 3.68 2.07 5.94
N LEU A 42 4.07 1.87 4.68
CA LEU A 42 4.12 2.93 3.68
C LEU A 42 2.73 3.58 3.51
N HIS A 43 1.68 2.76 3.41
CA HIS A 43 0.32 3.24 3.26
C HIS A 43 -0.28 3.82 4.54
N ALA A 44 0.19 3.45 5.71
CA ALA A 44 -0.18 4.11 6.96
C ALA A 44 0.25 5.59 6.98
N MET A 45 1.31 5.95 6.23
CA MET A 45 1.75 7.34 6.05
C MET A 45 0.82 8.19 5.17
N ARG A 46 -0.21 7.60 4.57
CA ARG A 46 -1.19 8.35 3.76
C ARG A 46 -1.96 9.40 4.54
N HIS A 47 -1.99 9.34 5.88
CA HIS A 47 -2.51 10.44 6.69
C HIS A 47 -1.87 11.81 6.34
N LEU A 48 -0.69 11.83 5.68
CA LEU A 48 -0.07 13.05 5.14
C LEU A 48 -0.91 13.71 4.04
N GLY A 49 -1.88 13.02 3.43
CA GLY A 49 -2.89 13.64 2.54
C GLY A 49 -3.71 14.74 3.22
N LEU A 50 -3.80 14.74 4.57
CA LEU A 50 -4.36 15.87 5.32
C LEU A 50 -3.65 17.20 5.07
N MET A 51 -2.43 17.19 4.49
CA MET A 51 -1.74 18.40 4.06
C MET A 51 -2.55 19.21 3.03
N PHE A 52 -3.43 18.58 2.25
CA PHE A 52 -4.32 19.32 1.34
C PHE A 52 -5.32 20.22 2.06
N LEU A 53 -5.53 20.02 3.37
CA LEU A 53 -6.38 20.84 4.23
C LEU A 53 -5.58 21.73 5.19
N ALA A 54 -4.25 21.56 5.24
CA ALA A 54 -3.40 22.25 6.21
C ALA A 54 -3.05 23.67 5.72
N PRO A 55 -3.21 24.71 6.56
CA PRO A 55 -2.80 26.07 6.22
C PRO A 55 -1.31 26.12 5.86
N GLY A 56 -0.98 26.78 4.76
CA GLY A 56 0.40 26.92 4.27
C GLY A 56 0.98 25.73 3.53
N ALA A 57 0.32 24.57 3.53
CA ALA A 57 0.74 23.42 2.74
C ALA A 57 0.21 23.45 1.30
N VAL A 58 -0.81 24.22 1.03
CA VAL A 58 -1.40 24.47 -0.28
C VAL A 58 -1.55 25.98 -0.51
N PHE A 59 -1.66 26.38 -1.78
CA PHE A 59 -1.96 27.77 -2.11
C PHE A 59 -3.46 28.09 -1.94
N PRO A 60 -3.80 29.36 -1.67
CA PRO A 60 -5.19 29.79 -1.60
C PRO A 60 -5.97 29.42 -2.87
N GLY A 61 -7.22 29.00 -2.71
CA GLY A 61 -8.08 28.65 -3.84
C GLY A 61 -8.00 27.18 -4.29
N ILE A 62 -7.33 26.29 -3.53
CA ILE A 62 -7.41 24.87 -3.84
C ILE A 62 -8.88 24.41 -3.88
N PRO A 63 -9.33 23.70 -4.92
CA PRO A 63 -10.73 23.26 -5.03
C PRO A 63 -11.11 22.33 -3.88
N ALA A 64 -12.15 22.71 -3.12
CA ALA A 64 -12.65 21.89 -2.01
C ALA A 64 -13.14 20.50 -2.47
N GLN A 65 -13.67 20.41 -3.69
CA GLN A 65 -14.12 19.17 -4.33
C GLN A 65 -12.99 18.17 -4.58
N PHE A 66 -11.75 18.63 -4.61
CA PHE A 66 -10.54 17.79 -4.64
C PHE A 66 -9.97 17.59 -3.23
N ALA A 67 -9.74 18.70 -2.49
CA ALA A 67 -8.97 18.68 -1.26
C ALA A 67 -9.60 17.80 -0.16
N TYR A 68 -10.92 17.89 0.03
CA TYR A 68 -11.60 17.09 1.06
C TYR A 68 -11.64 15.59 0.73
N PRO A 69 -12.10 15.14 -0.46
CA PRO A 69 -12.09 13.73 -0.79
C PRO A 69 -10.68 13.13 -0.72
N ALA A 70 -9.67 13.78 -1.31
CA ALA A 70 -8.30 13.31 -1.28
C ALA A 70 -7.74 13.17 0.16
N ALA A 71 -7.96 14.19 1.01
CA ALA A 71 -7.48 14.16 2.39
C ALA A 71 -8.15 13.08 3.24
N PHE A 72 -9.48 12.97 3.17
CA PHE A 72 -10.21 11.98 3.97
C PHE A 72 -10.09 10.57 3.43
N GLY A 73 -10.04 10.37 2.12
CA GLY A 73 -9.80 9.09 1.49
C GLY A 73 -8.42 8.52 1.87
N ASP A 74 -7.40 9.37 1.82
CA ASP A 74 -6.07 9.05 2.32
C ASP A 74 -6.07 8.68 3.81
N LEU A 75 -6.78 9.43 4.66
CA LEU A 75 -6.90 9.13 6.09
C LEU A 75 -7.60 7.78 6.34
N ILE A 76 -8.72 7.52 5.66
CA ILE A 76 -9.44 6.25 5.78
C ILE A 76 -8.53 5.09 5.37
N THR A 77 -7.82 5.23 4.26
CA THR A 77 -6.89 4.19 3.79
C THR A 77 -5.74 3.98 4.76
N ALA A 78 -5.20 5.04 5.37
CA ALA A 78 -4.17 4.94 6.42
C ALA A 78 -4.66 4.15 7.64
N VAL A 79 -5.89 4.41 8.11
CA VAL A 79 -6.52 3.67 9.22
C VAL A 79 -6.73 2.21 8.86
N LEU A 80 -7.22 1.90 7.65
CA LEU A 80 -7.37 0.52 7.17
C LEU A 80 -6.01 -0.21 7.11
N ALA A 81 -4.95 0.47 6.66
CA ALA A 81 -3.60 -0.09 6.67
C ALA A 81 -3.13 -0.42 8.09
N LEU A 82 -3.35 0.47 9.07
CA LEU A 82 -3.00 0.22 10.48
C LEU A 82 -3.77 -0.98 11.06
N ILE A 83 -5.06 -1.10 10.78
CA ILE A 83 -5.87 -2.26 11.20
C ILE A 83 -5.33 -3.54 10.55
N ALA A 84 -5.02 -3.50 9.25
CA ALA A 84 -4.44 -4.63 8.53
C ALA A 84 -3.07 -5.04 9.10
N ILE A 85 -2.21 -4.09 9.49
CA ILE A 85 -0.92 -4.37 10.16
C ILE A 85 -1.13 -5.21 11.41
N VAL A 86 -2.08 -4.82 12.28
CA VAL A 86 -2.37 -5.57 13.52
C VAL A 86 -2.79 -7.01 13.21
N ALA A 87 -3.65 -7.20 12.21
CA ALA A 87 -4.11 -8.52 11.80
C ALA A 87 -2.97 -9.39 11.23
N VAL A 88 -2.11 -8.79 10.40
CA VAL A 88 -0.94 -9.46 9.81
C VAL A 88 0.09 -9.83 10.88
N VAL A 89 0.38 -8.93 11.84
CA VAL A 89 1.33 -9.18 12.94
C VAL A 89 0.84 -10.29 13.86
N ARG A 90 -0.48 -10.36 14.11
CA ARG A 90 -1.10 -11.40 14.97
C ARG A 90 -1.41 -12.70 14.22
N ASN A 91 -1.01 -12.86 12.96
CA ASN A 91 -1.34 -14.02 12.12
C ASN A 91 -2.86 -14.36 12.13
N SER A 92 -3.71 -13.34 12.16
CA SER A 92 -5.15 -13.50 12.22
C SER A 92 -5.71 -14.03 10.89
N ASN A 93 -6.74 -14.87 10.95
CA ASN A 93 -7.51 -15.29 9.76
C ASN A 93 -8.14 -14.09 9.02
N LEU A 94 -8.28 -12.95 9.69
CA LEU A 94 -8.75 -11.69 9.11
C LEU A 94 -7.68 -10.93 8.35
N ALA A 95 -6.39 -11.34 8.40
CA ALA A 95 -5.31 -10.64 7.73
C ALA A 95 -5.55 -10.50 6.23
N ARG A 96 -5.89 -11.61 5.54
CA ARG A 96 -6.16 -11.58 4.11
C ARG A 96 -7.33 -10.67 3.70
N PRO A 97 -8.55 -10.80 4.30
CA PRO A 97 -9.66 -9.92 3.94
C PRO A 97 -9.40 -8.46 4.29
N LEU A 98 -8.71 -8.15 5.40
CA LEU A 98 -8.38 -6.77 5.78
C LEU A 98 -7.34 -6.14 4.83
N VAL A 99 -6.30 -6.89 4.43
CA VAL A 99 -5.36 -6.44 3.41
C VAL A 99 -6.05 -6.27 2.06
N GLY A 100 -7.00 -7.15 1.72
CA GLY A 100 -7.82 -7.01 0.52
C GLY A 100 -8.69 -5.75 0.54
N LEU A 101 -9.40 -5.52 1.64
CA LEU A 101 -10.25 -4.33 1.82
C LEU A 101 -9.42 -3.04 1.74
N PHE A 102 -8.33 -2.96 2.51
CA PHE A 102 -7.38 -1.86 2.44
C PHE A 102 -6.92 -1.60 0.98
N ASN A 103 -6.56 -2.66 0.27
CA ASN A 103 -5.98 -2.54 -1.06
C ASN A 103 -6.99 -2.04 -2.10
N VAL A 104 -8.23 -2.52 -2.03
CA VAL A 104 -9.30 -2.08 -2.93
C VAL A 104 -9.69 -0.63 -2.65
N VAL A 105 -9.97 -0.30 -1.37
CA VAL A 105 -10.35 1.06 -0.96
C VAL A 105 -9.25 2.05 -1.31
N GLY A 106 -8.00 1.74 -0.98
CA GLY A 106 -6.88 2.66 -1.23
C GLY A 106 -6.54 2.84 -2.71
N ALA A 107 -6.71 1.80 -3.54
CA ALA A 107 -6.52 1.94 -4.98
C ALA A 107 -7.62 2.80 -5.63
N LEU A 108 -8.89 2.60 -5.22
CA LEU A 108 -10.00 3.40 -5.71
C LEU A 108 -9.87 4.86 -5.30
N ASP A 109 -9.47 5.13 -4.06
CA ASP A 109 -9.25 6.47 -3.56
C ASP A 109 -8.15 7.22 -4.35
N LEU A 110 -7.02 6.55 -4.68
CA LEU A 110 -5.99 7.18 -5.52
C LEU A 110 -6.49 7.49 -6.94
N ILE A 111 -7.29 6.60 -7.52
CA ILE A 111 -7.90 6.83 -8.85
C ILE A 111 -8.84 8.03 -8.78
N ASP A 112 -9.68 8.10 -7.75
CA ASP A 112 -10.61 9.21 -7.53
C ASP A 112 -9.86 10.53 -7.31
N ALA A 113 -8.84 10.55 -6.45
CA ALA A 113 -8.01 11.73 -6.22
C ALA A 113 -7.34 12.26 -7.50
N ILE A 114 -6.81 11.37 -8.37
CA ILE A 114 -6.23 11.74 -9.66
C ILE A 114 -7.30 12.33 -10.59
N ALA A 115 -8.48 11.70 -10.64
CA ALA A 115 -9.61 12.18 -11.45
C ALA A 115 -10.08 13.57 -11.00
N LEU A 116 -10.31 13.75 -9.69
CA LEU A 116 -10.75 15.02 -9.12
C LEU A 116 -9.68 16.12 -9.30
N ALA A 117 -8.39 15.79 -9.10
CA ALA A 117 -7.30 16.75 -9.36
C ALA A 117 -7.29 17.26 -10.81
N THR A 118 -7.66 16.38 -11.76
CA THR A 118 -7.72 16.71 -13.19
C THR A 118 -8.98 17.49 -13.54
N ILE A 119 -10.16 17.05 -13.04
CA ILE A 119 -11.46 17.66 -13.33
C ILE A 119 -11.54 19.09 -12.79
N TYR A 120 -11.02 19.30 -11.58
CA TYR A 120 -11.06 20.60 -10.89
C TYR A 120 -9.80 21.44 -11.04
N ASP A 121 -8.87 21.03 -11.92
CA ASP A 121 -7.57 21.72 -12.15
C ASP A 121 -6.87 22.11 -10.84
N ALA A 122 -6.74 21.16 -9.93
CA ALA A 122 -6.17 21.39 -8.61
C ALA A 122 -4.64 21.62 -8.61
N ALA A 123 -3.94 21.20 -9.66
CA ALA A 123 -2.47 21.21 -9.74
C ALA A 123 -1.84 22.58 -9.48
N PRO A 124 -2.33 23.74 -9.99
CA PRO A 124 -1.76 25.05 -9.72
C PRO A 124 -1.86 25.48 -8.25
N HIS A 125 -2.77 24.89 -7.48
CA HIS A 125 -3.06 25.23 -6.10
C HIS A 125 -2.40 24.31 -5.08
N MET A 126 -1.72 23.25 -5.50
CA MET A 126 -1.12 22.25 -4.59
C MET A 126 0.07 22.78 -3.79
N GLY A 127 0.72 23.86 -4.24
CA GLY A 127 1.81 24.49 -3.49
C GLY A 127 2.86 23.51 -2.96
N PRO A 128 3.30 23.62 -1.71
CA PRO A 128 4.23 22.67 -1.09
C PRO A 128 3.77 21.22 -1.09
N ALA A 129 2.45 20.95 -1.07
CA ALA A 129 1.91 19.57 -1.12
C ALA A 129 2.03 18.90 -2.49
N TYR A 130 2.52 19.60 -3.53
CA TYR A 130 2.65 19.09 -4.90
C TYR A 130 3.48 17.80 -5.01
N TRP A 131 4.44 17.58 -4.09
CA TRP A 131 5.25 16.36 -4.10
C TRP A 131 4.42 15.09 -3.84
N ILE A 132 3.28 15.21 -3.17
CA ILE A 132 2.39 14.07 -2.88
C ILE A 132 1.94 13.42 -4.19
N PRO A 133 1.23 14.10 -5.10
CA PRO A 133 0.81 13.49 -6.36
C PRO A 133 1.97 13.27 -7.34
N ALA A 134 3.06 14.04 -7.26
CA ALA A 134 4.18 13.90 -8.18
C ALA A 134 5.09 12.69 -7.88
N PHE A 135 5.24 12.32 -6.61
CA PHE A 135 6.17 11.27 -6.16
C PHE A 135 5.47 10.17 -5.36
N TRP A 136 4.66 10.55 -4.35
CA TRP A 136 4.10 9.60 -3.39
C TRP A 136 3.00 8.73 -4.00
N VAL A 137 2.03 9.35 -4.68
CA VAL A 137 0.93 8.64 -5.36
C VAL A 137 1.43 7.60 -6.35
N PRO A 138 2.42 7.86 -7.23
CA PRO A 138 3.04 6.85 -8.09
C PRO A 138 3.58 5.63 -7.35
N ALA A 139 4.28 5.84 -6.25
CA ALA A 139 4.80 4.74 -5.42
C ALA A 139 3.67 3.90 -4.82
N LEU A 140 2.61 4.56 -4.33
CA LEU A 140 1.43 3.91 -3.76
C LEU A 140 0.66 3.09 -4.81
N LEU A 141 0.48 3.60 -6.03
CA LEU A 141 -0.16 2.86 -7.12
C LEU A 141 0.57 1.56 -7.45
N VAL A 142 1.90 1.63 -7.56
CA VAL A 142 2.72 0.44 -7.85
C VAL A 142 2.66 -0.57 -6.69
N THR A 143 2.68 -0.11 -5.44
CA THR A 143 2.59 -1.02 -4.29
C THR A 143 1.20 -1.63 -4.14
N HIS A 144 0.10 -0.93 -4.46
CA HIS A 144 -1.24 -1.52 -4.57
C HIS A 144 -1.27 -2.64 -5.61
N TYR A 145 -0.67 -2.42 -6.79
CA TYR A 145 -0.56 -3.47 -7.81
C TYR A 145 0.19 -4.71 -7.28
N VAL A 146 1.31 -4.52 -6.58
CA VAL A 146 2.06 -5.62 -5.97
C VAL A 146 1.20 -6.40 -4.97
N VAL A 147 0.42 -5.71 -4.13
CA VAL A 147 -0.49 -6.37 -3.17
C VAL A 147 -1.57 -7.15 -3.90
N PHE A 148 -2.15 -6.65 -4.99
CA PHE A 148 -3.11 -7.42 -5.81
C PHE A 148 -2.49 -8.72 -6.35
N VAL A 149 -1.25 -8.67 -6.84
CA VAL A 149 -0.52 -9.87 -7.29
C VAL A 149 -0.31 -10.87 -6.15
N LEU A 150 0.05 -10.40 -4.96
CA LEU A 150 0.23 -11.24 -3.77
C LEU A 150 -1.08 -11.89 -3.32
N LEU A 151 -2.17 -11.14 -3.26
CA LEU A 151 -3.50 -11.64 -2.89
C LEU A 151 -4.02 -12.72 -3.86
N GLY A 152 -3.75 -12.54 -5.17
CA GLY A 152 -4.20 -13.46 -6.21
C GLY A 152 -3.37 -14.73 -6.35
N LYS A 153 -2.04 -14.65 -6.15
CA LYS A 153 -1.12 -15.74 -6.50
C LYS A 153 -0.51 -16.47 -5.32
N ARG A 154 -0.39 -15.86 -4.16
CA ARG A 154 0.44 -16.37 -3.06
C ARG A 154 -0.25 -16.50 -1.71
N TRP A 155 -1.45 -15.95 -1.54
CA TRP A 155 -2.14 -16.03 -0.26
C TRP A 155 -2.93 -17.34 -0.13
N THR A 156 -2.24 -18.47 0.05
CA THR A 156 -2.83 -19.83 0.03
C THR A 156 -3.00 -20.47 1.41
N GLY A 157 -2.96 -19.70 2.52
CA GLY A 157 -3.15 -20.26 3.86
C GLY A 157 -2.76 -19.31 4.99
N PRO A 158 -2.88 -19.73 6.26
CA PRO A 158 -2.36 -18.96 7.38
C PRO A 158 -0.86 -18.74 7.20
N MET A 159 -0.38 -17.54 7.57
CA MET A 159 0.99 -17.08 7.32
C MET A 159 2.08 -17.90 8.07
N CYS A 160 1.69 -18.96 8.77
CA CYS A 160 2.51 -19.77 9.67
C CYS A 160 2.81 -21.19 9.16
N ALA A 161 2.68 -21.46 7.85
CA ALA A 161 2.92 -22.82 7.33
C ALA A 161 4.38 -23.30 7.53
N SER A 162 5.34 -22.38 7.61
CA SER A 162 6.76 -22.73 7.85
C SER A 162 7.05 -23.13 9.30
N GLU A 163 6.37 -22.55 10.28
CA GLU A 163 6.54 -22.90 11.70
C GLU A 163 5.91 -24.25 12.03
N GLN A 164 4.78 -24.59 11.42
CA GLN A 164 4.14 -25.90 11.59
C GLN A 164 4.96 -27.03 11.01
N LEU A 165 5.65 -26.80 9.89
CA LEU A 165 6.58 -27.78 9.31
C LEU A 165 7.80 -28.03 10.21
N ILE A 166 8.33 -26.99 10.84
CA ILE A 166 9.47 -27.13 11.79
C ILE A 166 9.02 -27.85 13.06
N VAL A 167 7.84 -27.53 13.60
CA VAL A 167 7.30 -28.20 14.80
C VAL A 167 7.00 -29.68 14.50
N HIS A 168 6.43 -30.01 13.33
CA HIS A 168 6.24 -31.40 12.92
C HIS A 168 7.56 -32.13 12.75
N ALA A 169 8.53 -31.55 12.07
CA ALA A 169 9.85 -32.15 11.90
C ALA A 169 10.59 -32.37 13.24
N CYS A 170 10.45 -31.45 14.21
CA CYS A 170 11.00 -31.61 15.55
C CYS A 170 10.27 -32.70 16.34
N ASN A 171 8.96 -32.83 16.23
CA ASN A 171 8.20 -33.90 16.89
C ASN A 171 8.53 -35.28 16.28
N ASP A 172 8.60 -35.39 14.96
CA ASP A 172 8.97 -36.64 14.28
C ASP A 172 10.40 -37.09 14.67
N ALA A 173 11.34 -36.13 14.78
CA ALA A 173 12.68 -36.40 15.23
C ALA A 173 12.74 -36.83 16.72
N TYR A 174 11.91 -36.24 17.57
CA TYR A 174 11.81 -36.63 18.99
C TYR A 174 11.20 -38.03 19.16
N GLU A 175 10.16 -38.38 18.42
CA GLU A 175 9.56 -39.72 18.42
C GLU A 175 10.52 -40.80 17.90
N ALA A 176 11.34 -40.48 16.88
CA ALA A 176 12.33 -41.40 16.35
C ALA A 176 13.48 -41.67 17.34
N ILE A 177 13.78 -40.76 18.26
CA ILE A 177 14.84 -40.92 19.29
C ILE A 177 14.27 -41.58 20.56
N SER A 178 12.96 -41.47 20.83
CA SER A 178 12.32 -41.98 22.03
C SER A 178 11.73 -43.38 21.87
N SER A 179 11.72 -43.96 20.68
CA SER A 179 11.32 -45.34 20.44
C SER A 179 12.47 -46.30 20.83
N PRO A 180 12.25 -47.26 21.79
CA PRO A 180 13.26 -48.17 22.28
C PRO A 180 13.72 -49.18 21.25
#